data_cf2a532934985a16f882b378978f55b6
#
_entry.id   cf2a532934985a16f882b378978f55b6
#
_cell.length_a   1.000
_cell.length_b   1.000
_cell.length_c   1.000
_cell.angle_alpha   90.00
_cell.angle_beta   90.00
_cell.angle_gamma   90.00
#
_symmetry.space_group_name_H-M   'P 1'
#
loop_
_entity.id
_entity.type
_entity.pdbx_description
1 polymer ?
#
loop_
_entity_poly.entity_id
_entity_poly.type
_entity_poly.pdbx_seq_one_letter_code
_entity_poly.pdbx_strand_id
1 'polypeptide(L)'
;MTSSFDWSAGYPSQRLPVFGRNIVATSHPLAAQAGLRMLGAGGNAVDAAIAAAAAMTIVEPCSNGLGSDAFAILWDGKQLHGLNASGGAPQAWSPGYFRDKYGEDARTPPKRGWDSVTVPGAVSAWMALSEKFGKLPFADLLAPAIEIAERGYAVPIVVRQKWAAAAALPELTDQPGFAQAFLPHARAPHVGELFRFHEAARTLKLIAQTKGEAFYRGEVAQAIEKHAREHGGAMRAADLAAYRPEWVEPIAKHHAGHTLHEIPPNGQGIAALIALGILSNFDLKGMKADSTEAQHLQVEAMKLAFADTYRYVSDPSSMDVTPAQMLDDAYLASRAKLIHRKRAQDFGAGNPVKGGTIYLTAVDERGMMISFIQSNYMGFGSGVVVPGYGVSLQNRGHGFSLRPASPNVVAPGKRPFHTIIPAFLTKNGLPQMSFGVMGGNMQPQGHLQTLVRMLDFRQEPQAACDAPRWRFNHGLSINVEATMPASTREGLRALGHQVESFQDSYQDFGAGQFIWRLGDPAVEGYVAASDPRRDGLAAAF
;
A
#
# COMPACT_ATOMS: atom_id res chain seq x y z
N MET A 1 13.47 21.29 22.83
CA MET A 1 12.64 21.14 24.05
C MET A 1 12.26 19.68 24.15
N THR A 2 12.68 19.00 25.21
CA THR A 2 12.16 17.65 25.51
C THR A 2 10.69 17.81 25.87
N SER A 3 9.79 17.08 25.22
CA SER A 3 8.38 17.08 25.56
C SER A 3 8.20 16.73 27.04
N SER A 4 7.40 17.52 27.77
CA SER A 4 7.05 17.26 29.17
C SER A 4 6.07 16.10 29.34
N PHE A 5 5.57 15.53 28.23
CA PHE A 5 4.58 14.46 28.23
C PHE A 5 5.20 13.10 27.90
N ASP A 6 4.72 12.05 28.57
CA ASP A 6 4.96 10.66 28.18
C ASP A 6 3.96 10.25 27.09
N TRP A 7 4.41 10.26 25.85
CA TRP A 7 3.59 9.92 24.69
C TRP A 7 3.25 8.42 24.58
N SER A 8 3.83 7.56 25.40
CA SER A 8 3.48 6.14 25.51
C SER A 8 2.36 5.88 26.53
N ALA A 9 2.09 6.83 27.43
CA ALA A 9 1.06 6.75 28.46
C ALA A 9 -0.30 7.20 27.90
N GLY A 10 -0.95 6.34 27.15
CA GLY A 10 -2.26 6.60 26.55
C GLY A 10 -3.32 5.59 26.97
N TYR A 11 -4.58 5.96 26.79
CA TYR A 11 -5.73 5.05 26.89
C TYR A 11 -6.24 4.71 25.48
N PRO A 12 -6.82 3.51 25.26
CA PRO A 12 -7.49 3.21 24.00
C PRO A 12 -8.59 4.24 23.72
N SER A 13 -8.54 4.84 22.52
CA SER A 13 -9.59 5.73 22.05
C SER A 13 -10.44 5.02 20.99
N GLN A 14 -11.76 5.24 21.03
CA GLN A 14 -12.67 4.75 20.00
C GLN A 14 -12.84 5.84 18.93
N ARG A 15 -12.62 5.48 17.66
CA ARG A 15 -13.03 6.30 16.53
C ARG A 15 -14.47 5.99 16.16
N LEU A 16 -15.20 7.01 15.75
CA LEU A 16 -16.55 6.85 15.21
C LEU A 16 -16.50 6.91 13.69
N PRO A 17 -17.44 6.24 12.98
CA PRO A 17 -17.57 6.39 11.54
C PRO A 17 -17.92 7.84 11.17
N VAL A 18 -17.40 8.32 10.06
CA VAL A 18 -17.58 9.69 9.58
C VAL A 18 -18.53 9.68 8.39
N PHE A 19 -19.56 10.52 8.42
CA PHE A 19 -20.57 10.65 7.37
C PHE A 19 -20.37 11.94 6.59
N GLY A 20 -20.61 11.92 5.26
CA GLY A 20 -20.55 13.09 4.41
C GLY A 20 -20.78 12.75 2.95
N ARG A 21 -20.84 13.79 2.11
CA ARG A 21 -20.98 13.64 0.66
C ARG A 21 -19.63 13.77 -0.08
N ASN A 22 -18.69 14.45 0.55
CA ASN A 22 -17.32 14.63 0.10
C ASN A 22 -16.40 14.15 1.20
N ILE A 23 -15.62 13.09 0.96
CA ILE A 23 -14.79 12.44 1.99
C ILE A 23 -13.39 12.12 1.47
N VAL A 24 -12.40 12.31 2.33
CA VAL A 24 -11.04 11.79 2.16
C VAL A 24 -10.62 11.03 3.42
N ALA A 25 -10.16 9.80 3.28
CA ALA A 25 -9.64 9.00 4.38
C ALA A 25 -8.21 8.52 4.07
N THR A 26 -7.27 8.78 4.98
CA THR A 26 -5.86 8.39 4.85
C THR A 26 -5.16 8.32 6.21
N SER A 27 -3.90 7.87 6.24
CA SER A 27 -3.14 7.63 7.47
C SER A 27 -2.56 8.89 8.14
N HIS A 28 -2.78 10.09 7.59
CA HIS A 28 -2.31 11.35 8.18
C HIS A 28 -3.35 12.48 8.04
N PRO A 29 -3.67 13.24 9.12
CA PRO A 29 -4.70 14.29 9.09
C PRO A 29 -4.43 15.40 8.08
N LEU A 30 -3.19 15.86 7.95
CA LEU A 30 -2.83 16.93 7.02
C LEU A 30 -3.04 16.51 5.56
N ALA A 31 -2.84 15.24 5.24
CA ALA A 31 -3.10 14.72 3.90
C ALA A 31 -4.61 14.61 3.61
N ALA A 32 -5.41 14.18 4.59
CA ALA A 32 -6.86 14.21 4.46
C ALA A 32 -7.38 15.64 4.24
N GLN A 33 -6.86 16.62 4.97
CA GLN A 33 -7.19 18.04 4.81
C GLN A 33 -6.75 18.59 3.43
N ALA A 34 -5.57 18.17 2.92
CA ALA A 34 -5.12 18.55 1.59
C ALA A 34 -6.12 18.09 0.51
N GLY A 35 -6.61 16.85 0.62
CA GLY A 35 -7.64 16.34 -0.29
C GLY A 35 -8.99 17.08 -0.14
N LEU A 36 -9.47 17.31 1.09
CA LEU A 36 -10.69 18.08 1.33
C LEU A 36 -10.62 19.51 0.77
N ARG A 37 -9.45 20.14 0.86
CA ARG A 37 -9.23 21.48 0.27
C ARG A 37 -9.51 21.48 -1.23
N MET A 38 -9.14 20.40 -1.95
CA MET A 38 -9.43 20.28 -3.38
C MET A 38 -10.93 20.06 -3.64
N LEU A 39 -11.60 19.22 -2.85
CA LEU A 39 -13.06 19.05 -2.95
C LEU A 39 -13.80 20.38 -2.68
N GLY A 40 -13.42 21.09 -1.62
CA GLY A 40 -13.98 22.41 -1.28
C GLY A 40 -13.71 23.49 -2.33
N ALA A 41 -12.61 23.39 -3.09
CA ALA A 41 -12.31 24.25 -4.24
C ALA A 41 -13.09 23.88 -5.52
N GLY A 42 -14.00 22.90 -5.44
CA GLY A 42 -14.82 22.46 -6.57
C GLY A 42 -14.16 21.36 -7.42
N GLY A 43 -13.06 20.78 -6.97
CA GLY A 43 -12.42 19.60 -7.55
C GLY A 43 -13.28 18.35 -7.45
N ASN A 44 -12.73 17.23 -7.86
CA ASN A 44 -13.36 15.91 -7.76
C ASN A 44 -12.53 14.95 -6.89
N ALA A 45 -12.98 13.69 -6.75
CA ALA A 45 -12.29 12.69 -5.96
C ALA A 45 -10.85 12.41 -6.43
N VAL A 46 -10.56 12.52 -7.72
CA VAL A 46 -9.20 12.37 -8.28
C VAL A 46 -8.31 13.53 -7.87
N ASP A 47 -8.79 14.77 -7.95
CA ASP A 47 -8.03 15.94 -7.50
C ASP A 47 -7.68 15.84 -6.02
N ALA A 48 -8.66 15.40 -5.22
CA ALA A 48 -8.47 15.16 -3.78
C ALA A 48 -7.43 14.06 -3.50
N ALA A 49 -7.49 12.96 -4.23
CA ALA A 49 -6.55 11.86 -4.07
C ALA A 49 -5.10 12.27 -4.41
N ILE A 50 -4.90 13.03 -5.49
CA ILE A 50 -3.58 13.52 -5.88
C ILE A 50 -3.01 14.48 -4.83
N ALA A 51 -3.81 15.43 -4.35
CA ALA A 51 -3.38 16.37 -3.31
C ALA A 51 -3.02 15.65 -1.99
N ALA A 52 -3.84 14.69 -1.59
CA ALA A 52 -3.56 13.86 -0.41
C ALA A 52 -2.28 13.02 -0.62
N ALA A 53 -2.12 12.37 -1.79
CA ALA A 53 -0.95 11.56 -2.12
C ALA A 53 0.34 12.38 -2.13
N ALA A 54 0.32 13.58 -2.73
CA ALA A 54 1.46 14.50 -2.71
C ALA A 54 1.82 14.93 -1.28
N ALA A 55 0.82 15.30 -0.45
CA ALA A 55 1.03 15.66 0.95
C ALA A 55 1.62 14.48 1.75
N MET A 56 1.17 13.25 1.50
CA MET A 56 1.68 12.05 2.17
C MET A 56 3.17 11.84 1.94
N THR A 57 3.75 12.23 0.79
CA THR A 57 5.20 12.12 0.55
C THR A 57 6.02 12.94 1.54
N ILE A 58 5.42 13.97 2.13
CA ILE A 58 6.06 14.87 3.10
C ILE A 58 5.76 14.44 4.54
N VAL A 59 4.48 14.14 4.86
CA VAL A 59 4.04 13.94 6.25
C VAL A 59 4.22 12.52 6.77
N GLU A 60 4.43 11.53 5.87
CA GLU A 60 4.74 10.13 6.24
C GLU A 60 5.93 9.58 5.41
N PRO A 61 7.13 10.21 5.50
CA PRO A 61 8.28 9.85 4.67
C PRO A 61 8.82 8.44 4.97
N CYS A 62 8.48 7.88 6.12
CA CYS A 62 8.82 6.50 6.49
C CYS A 62 8.09 5.44 5.65
N SER A 63 7.03 5.79 4.94
CA SER A 63 6.20 4.84 4.18
C SER A 63 6.18 5.09 2.69
N ASN A 64 6.43 6.34 2.27
CA ASN A 64 6.40 6.76 0.87
C ASN A 64 7.27 7.99 0.62
N GLY A 65 7.39 8.42 -0.64
CA GLY A 65 8.16 9.59 -1.07
C GLY A 65 7.92 9.90 -2.54
N LEU A 66 8.56 10.94 -3.07
CA LEU A 66 8.45 11.31 -4.50
C LEU A 66 8.95 10.20 -5.43
N GLY A 67 9.84 9.34 -4.95
CA GLY A 67 10.34 8.17 -5.68
C GLY A 67 9.60 6.86 -5.37
N SER A 68 8.33 6.91 -4.99
CA SER A 68 7.45 5.75 -4.78
C SER A 68 6.89 5.18 -6.07
N ASP A 69 6.29 3.98 -5.96
CA ASP A 69 5.32 3.44 -6.92
C ASP A 69 3.89 3.71 -6.46
N ALA A 70 2.92 3.64 -7.40
CA ALA A 70 1.51 3.80 -7.08
C ALA A 70 0.60 2.88 -7.93
N PHE A 71 -0.58 2.56 -7.37
CA PHE A 71 -1.69 1.94 -8.09
C PHE A 71 -3.00 2.63 -7.71
N ALA A 72 -3.98 2.59 -8.61
CA ALA A 72 -5.32 3.09 -8.33
C ALA A 72 -6.41 2.23 -8.97
N ILE A 73 -7.58 2.17 -8.32
CA ILE A 73 -8.85 1.76 -8.93
C ILE A 73 -9.81 2.94 -8.76
N LEU A 74 -10.39 3.36 -9.87
CA LEU A 74 -11.25 4.53 -9.96
C LEU A 74 -12.60 4.16 -10.56
N TRP A 75 -13.69 4.57 -9.92
CA TRP A 75 -15.01 4.68 -10.52
C TRP A 75 -15.23 6.12 -10.98
N ASP A 76 -15.41 6.32 -12.29
CA ASP A 76 -15.54 7.66 -12.91
C ASP A 76 -16.97 8.19 -12.97
N GLY A 77 -17.93 7.47 -12.36
CA GLY A 77 -19.35 7.71 -12.46
C GLY A 77 -20.07 6.77 -13.44
N LYS A 78 -19.33 6.00 -14.25
CA LYS A 78 -19.86 5.08 -15.28
C LYS A 78 -19.24 3.69 -15.21
N GLN A 79 -17.92 3.60 -15.05
CA GLN A 79 -17.17 2.36 -15.07
C GLN A 79 -15.92 2.42 -14.19
N LEU A 80 -15.35 1.24 -13.90
CA LEU A 80 -14.07 1.12 -13.21
C LEU A 80 -12.90 1.27 -14.17
N HIS A 81 -11.83 1.89 -13.67
CA HIS A 81 -10.53 1.99 -14.32
C HIS A 81 -9.46 1.55 -13.35
N GLY A 82 -8.51 0.74 -13.77
CA GLY A 82 -7.32 0.39 -13.03
C GLY A 82 -6.11 1.14 -13.57
N LEU A 83 -5.22 1.59 -12.68
CA LEU A 83 -3.94 2.21 -13.04
C LEU A 83 -2.81 1.47 -12.34
N ASN A 84 -1.88 0.93 -13.14
CA ASN A 84 -0.63 0.36 -12.69
C ASN A 84 0.51 1.36 -12.96
N ALA A 85 1.00 2.00 -11.93
CA ALA A 85 2.16 2.88 -11.98
C ALA A 85 3.30 2.30 -11.12
N SER A 86 3.62 1.02 -11.31
CA SER A 86 4.86 0.40 -10.86
C SER A 86 5.92 0.49 -11.96
N GLY A 87 7.16 0.79 -11.57
CA GLY A 87 8.24 0.88 -12.53
C GLY A 87 8.99 -0.42 -12.76
N GLY A 88 9.61 -0.51 -13.92
CA GLY A 88 10.46 -1.63 -14.29
C GLY A 88 11.89 -1.51 -13.78
N ALA A 89 12.61 -2.60 -13.87
CA ALA A 89 14.05 -2.66 -13.64
C ALA A 89 14.82 -1.75 -14.62
N PRO A 90 15.91 -1.10 -14.19
CA PRO A 90 16.83 -0.44 -15.12
C PRO A 90 17.27 -1.38 -16.25
N GLN A 91 17.49 -0.84 -17.44
CA GLN A 91 17.87 -1.64 -18.62
C GLN A 91 19.18 -2.42 -18.44
N ALA A 92 20.05 -1.98 -17.55
CA ALA A 92 21.29 -2.67 -17.24
C ALA A 92 21.14 -3.89 -16.32
N TRP A 93 19.98 -4.11 -15.71
CA TRP A 93 19.79 -5.19 -14.75
C TRP A 93 19.55 -6.54 -15.43
N SER A 94 20.32 -7.53 -14.97
CA SER A 94 20.17 -8.94 -15.33
C SER A 94 20.63 -9.81 -14.16
N PRO A 95 20.36 -11.11 -14.13
CA PRO A 95 20.96 -12.01 -13.13
C PRO A 95 22.50 -11.96 -13.14
N GLY A 96 23.12 -11.77 -14.33
CA GLY A 96 24.58 -11.60 -14.47
C GLY A 96 25.07 -10.36 -13.75
N TYR A 97 24.44 -9.19 -13.99
CA TYR A 97 24.78 -7.93 -13.30
C TYR A 97 24.87 -8.09 -11.78
N PHE A 98 23.90 -8.79 -11.19
CA PHE A 98 23.88 -8.99 -9.74
C PHE A 98 24.89 -10.02 -9.27
N ARG A 99 25.11 -11.11 -10.02
CA ARG A 99 26.15 -12.10 -9.68
C ARG A 99 27.55 -11.50 -9.71
N ASP A 100 27.85 -10.74 -10.75
CA ASP A 100 29.16 -10.07 -10.89
C ASP A 100 29.44 -9.11 -9.73
N LYS A 101 28.40 -8.46 -9.20
CA LYS A 101 28.53 -7.44 -8.16
C LYS A 101 28.39 -7.98 -6.72
N TYR A 102 27.57 -9.01 -6.51
CA TYR A 102 27.18 -9.53 -5.19
C TYR A 102 27.51 -11.00 -4.97
N GLY A 103 28.09 -11.66 -5.96
CA GLY A 103 28.51 -13.08 -5.92
C GLY A 103 27.42 -14.05 -6.36
N GLU A 104 27.85 -15.29 -6.67
CA GLU A 104 26.99 -16.37 -7.19
C GLU A 104 25.89 -16.83 -6.20
N ASP A 105 26.10 -16.62 -4.90
CA ASP A 105 25.15 -17.00 -3.87
C ASP A 105 24.01 -16.00 -3.65
N ALA A 106 24.03 -14.83 -4.32
CA ALA A 106 22.96 -13.85 -4.24
C ALA A 106 21.64 -14.47 -4.75
N ARG A 107 20.58 -14.33 -3.97
CA ARG A 107 19.23 -14.87 -4.30
C ARG A 107 18.20 -13.81 -4.66
N THR A 108 18.45 -12.57 -4.24
CA THR A 108 17.63 -11.38 -4.51
C THR A 108 18.56 -10.17 -4.67
N PRO A 109 18.13 -9.11 -5.37
CA PRO A 109 18.80 -7.81 -5.29
C PRO A 109 18.92 -7.31 -3.86
N PRO A 110 19.87 -6.41 -3.55
CA PRO A 110 20.03 -5.87 -2.20
C PRO A 110 18.76 -5.23 -1.68
N LYS A 111 18.62 -5.22 -0.35
CA LYS A 111 17.47 -4.61 0.32
C LYS A 111 17.50 -3.09 0.28
N ARG A 112 18.71 -2.49 0.31
CA ARG A 112 18.93 -1.04 0.35
C ARG A 112 19.92 -0.61 -0.73
N GLY A 113 20.01 0.69 -0.94
CA GLY A 113 20.90 1.29 -1.92
C GLY A 113 20.33 1.30 -3.34
N TRP A 114 21.12 1.80 -4.27
CA TRP A 114 20.72 2.01 -5.66
C TRP A 114 20.29 0.74 -6.39
N ASP A 115 20.90 -0.40 -6.09
CA ASP A 115 20.56 -1.67 -6.75
C ASP A 115 19.31 -2.35 -6.19
N SER A 116 18.53 -1.62 -5.39
CA SER A 116 17.16 -1.96 -5.03
C SER A 116 16.10 -1.07 -5.69
N VAL A 117 16.52 -0.03 -6.44
CA VAL A 117 15.62 1.00 -6.99
C VAL A 117 15.19 0.63 -8.41
N THR A 118 13.88 0.42 -8.61
CA THR A 118 13.25 0.40 -9.95
C THR A 118 12.79 1.80 -10.34
N VAL A 119 12.33 2.00 -11.56
CA VAL A 119 11.85 3.31 -12.03
C VAL A 119 10.68 3.78 -11.16
N PRO A 120 10.73 4.96 -10.53
CA PRO A 120 9.63 5.47 -9.70
C PRO A 120 8.37 5.77 -10.50
N GLY A 121 7.20 5.34 -10.02
CA GLY A 121 5.95 5.49 -10.76
C GLY A 121 4.94 6.48 -10.18
N ALA A 122 5.02 6.87 -8.90
CA ALA A 122 3.97 7.63 -8.22
C ALA A 122 3.65 8.99 -8.89
N VAL A 123 4.67 9.76 -9.27
CA VAL A 123 4.47 11.06 -9.94
C VAL A 123 3.74 10.88 -11.27
N SER A 124 4.06 9.82 -12.03
CA SER A 124 3.37 9.53 -13.29
C SER A 124 1.92 9.10 -13.08
N ALA A 125 1.61 8.43 -11.96
CA ALA A 125 0.22 8.14 -11.59
C ALA A 125 -0.58 9.42 -11.38
N TRP A 126 -0.01 10.40 -10.67
CA TRP A 126 -0.67 11.71 -10.47
C TRP A 126 -0.92 12.42 -11.80
N MET A 127 0.08 12.42 -12.70
CA MET A 127 -0.05 13.00 -14.04
C MET A 127 -1.18 12.32 -14.83
N ALA A 128 -1.15 10.99 -14.94
CA ALA A 128 -2.12 10.23 -15.72
C ALA A 128 -3.56 10.35 -15.18
N LEU A 129 -3.73 10.36 -13.86
CA LEU A 129 -5.02 10.57 -13.21
C LEU A 129 -5.55 11.98 -13.44
N SER A 130 -4.70 13.01 -13.26
CA SER A 130 -5.09 14.41 -13.47
C SER A 130 -5.43 14.68 -14.93
N GLU A 131 -4.64 14.18 -15.89
CA GLU A 131 -4.87 14.39 -17.31
C GLU A 131 -6.20 13.78 -17.79
N LYS A 132 -6.53 12.56 -17.31
CA LYS A 132 -7.71 11.84 -17.79
C LYS A 132 -8.98 12.21 -17.04
N PHE A 133 -8.91 12.48 -15.73
CA PHE A 133 -10.08 12.59 -14.85
C PHE A 133 -10.07 13.86 -13.96
N GLY A 134 -8.94 14.57 -13.87
CA GLY A 134 -8.82 15.76 -13.04
C GLY A 134 -9.72 16.89 -13.49
N LYS A 135 -10.14 17.73 -12.56
CA LYS A 135 -10.98 18.89 -12.81
C LYS A 135 -10.24 20.21 -12.52
N LEU A 136 -9.40 20.23 -11.50
CA LEU A 136 -8.59 21.40 -11.15
C LEU A 136 -7.26 21.40 -11.91
N PRO A 137 -6.62 22.57 -12.06
CA PRO A 137 -5.26 22.64 -12.61
C PRO A 137 -4.30 21.78 -11.80
N PHE A 138 -3.46 20.98 -12.47
CA PHE A 138 -2.53 20.04 -11.81
C PHE A 138 -1.62 20.72 -10.78
N ALA A 139 -1.18 21.95 -11.05
CA ALA A 139 -0.33 22.72 -10.14
C ALA A 139 -1.02 23.01 -8.79
N ASP A 140 -2.34 23.27 -8.82
CA ASP A 140 -3.11 23.58 -7.61
C ASP A 140 -3.22 22.36 -6.69
N LEU A 141 -3.21 21.15 -7.26
CA LEU A 141 -3.27 19.89 -6.50
C LEU A 141 -2.01 19.67 -5.64
N LEU A 142 -0.86 20.22 -6.06
CA LEU A 142 0.40 20.08 -5.35
C LEU A 142 0.64 21.21 -4.33
N ALA A 143 -0.12 22.30 -4.39
CA ALA A 143 0.05 23.45 -3.52
C ALA A 143 0.01 23.11 -2.02
N PRO A 144 -0.92 22.27 -1.50
CA PRO A 144 -0.92 21.89 -0.09
C PRO A 144 0.35 21.16 0.34
N ALA A 145 0.87 20.24 -0.49
CA ALA A 145 2.09 19.51 -0.20
C ALA A 145 3.32 20.43 -0.18
N ILE A 146 3.41 21.37 -1.12
CA ILE A 146 4.47 22.39 -1.19
C ILE A 146 4.43 23.24 0.08
N GLU A 147 3.24 23.72 0.47
CA GLU A 147 3.05 24.53 1.68
C GLU A 147 3.50 23.78 2.95
N ILE A 148 3.12 22.51 3.12
CA ILE A 148 3.53 21.67 4.25
C ILE A 148 5.05 21.47 4.25
N ALA A 149 5.66 21.21 3.10
CA ALA A 149 7.09 20.97 3.01
C ALA A 149 7.93 22.21 3.35
N GLU A 150 7.44 23.40 2.98
CA GLU A 150 8.12 24.70 3.24
C GLU A 150 7.93 25.19 4.69
N ARG A 151 6.67 25.19 5.16
CA ARG A 151 6.34 25.66 6.52
C ARG A 151 6.69 24.65 7.59
N GLY A 152 6.68 23.38 7.23
CA GLY A 152 6.87 22.26 8.14
C GLY A 152 5.57 21.79 8.79
N TYR A 153 5.65 20.60 9.39
CA TYR A 153 4.57 20.01 10.17
C TYR A 153 5.11 19.43 11.47
N ALA A 154 4.26 19.37 12.49
CA ALA A 154 4.59 18.72 13.76
C ALA A 154 4.51 17.19 13.59
N VAL A 155 5.62 16.50 13.84
CA VAL A 155 5.70 15.03 13.64
C VAL A 155 4.82 14.31 14.66
N PRO A 156 3.83 13.48 14.19
CA PRO A 156 2.92 12.80 15.09
C PRO A 156 3.52 11.51 15.65
N ILE A 157 2.79 10.89 16.60
CA ILE A 157 3.29 9.80 17.43
C ILE A 157 3.72 8.59 16.60
N VAL A 158 2.85 8.10 15.72
CA VAL A 158 3.08 6.84 14.97
C VAL A 158 4.15 7.03 13.90
N VAL A 159 4.14 8.16 13.19
CA VAL A 159 5.21 8.51 12.24
C VAL A 159 6.56 8.58 12.95
N ARG A 160 6.63 9.22 14.13
CA ARG A 160 7.85 9.30 14.94
C ARG A 160 8.37 7.94 15.36
N GLN A 161 7.50 7.01 15.77
CA GLN A 161 7.92 5.66 16.16
C GLN A 161 8.62 4.93 15.01
N LYS A 162 8.04 4.98 13.79
CA LYS A 162 8.66 4.42 12.58
C LYS A 162 9.98 5.08 12.24
N TRP A 163 10.02 6.38 12.32
CA TRP A 163 11.21 7.16 12.02
C TRP A 163 12.36 6.84 12.96
N ALA A 164 12.07 6.77 14.26
CA ALA A 164 13.06 6.40 15.26
C ALA A 164 13.59 4.97 15.07
N ALA A 165 12.71 4.03 14.76
CA ALA A 165 13.12 2.66 14.46
C ALA A 165 14.03 2.59 13.22
N ALA A 166 13.73 3.37 12.17
CA ALA A 166 14.55 3.46 10.96
C ALA A 166 15.91 4.12 11.20
N ALA A 167 15.94 5.19 12.02
CA ALA A 167 17.17 5.89 12.39
C ALA A 167 18.16 5.03 13.20
N ALA A 168 17.70 3.93 13.75
CA ALA A 168 18.55 2.95 14.47
C ALA A 168 19.14 1.87 13.55
N LEU A 169 18.83 1.88 12.23
CA LEU A 169 19.26 0.88 11.27
C LEU A 169 20.44 1.38 10.43
N PRO A 170 21.68 0.90 10.62
CA PRO A 170 22.83 1.28 9.79
C PRO A 170 22.58 1.04 8.30
N GLU A 171 21.86 -0.03 7.95
CA GLU A 171 21.48 -0.33 6.55
C GLU A 171 20.71 0.80 5.84
N LEU A 172 20.11 1.73 6.59
CA LEU A 172 19.43 2.93 6.08
C LEU A 172 20.27 4.20 6.27
N THR A 173 20.82 4.41 7.46
CA THR A 173 21.54 5.65 7.79
C THR A 173 22.81 5.83 6.98
N ASP A 174 23.42 4.72 6.53
CA ASP A 174 24.63 4.73 5.69
C ASP A 174 24.31 4.94 4.20
N GLN A 175 23.03 4.97 3.81
CA GLN A 175 22.66 5.23 2.42
C GLN A 175 22.84 6.71 2.05
N PRO A 176 23.25 6.97 0.78
CA PRO A 176 23.54 8.34 0.36
C PRO A 176 22.30 9.25 0.43
N GLY A 177 22.47 10.39 1.09
CA GLY A 177 21.43 11.39 1.28
C GLY A 177 20.44 11.12 2.42
N PHE A 178 20.41 9.93 3.02
CA PHE A 178 19.43 9.60 4.07
C PHE A 178 19.56 10.48 5.30
N ALA A 179 20.75 10.54 5.87
CA ALA A 179 20.99 11.31 7.10
C ALA A 179 20.72 12.81 6.87
N GLN A 180 21.16 13.35 5.73
CA GLN A 180 20.91 14.75 5.36
C GLN A 180 19.42 15.07 5.29
N ALA A 181 18.62 14.18 4.68
CA ALA A 181 17.18 14.40 4.45
C ALA A 181 16.34 14.14 5.72
N PHE A 182 16.65 13.09 6.47
CA PHE A 182 15.74 12.53 7.46
C PHE A 182 16.27 12.50 8.91
N LEU A 183 17.49 12.90 9.15
CA LEU A 183 18.05 12.95 10.49
C LEU A 183 18.50 14.39 10.86
N PRO A 184 17.56 15.36 10.92
CA PRO A 184 17.89 16.69 11.40
C PRO A 184 18.47 16.56 12.82
N HIS A 185 19.58 17.25 13.09
CA HIS A 185 20.32 17.13 14.37
C HIS A 185 20.87 15.71 14.65
N ALA A 186 21.19 14.93 13.58
CA ALA A 186 21.73 13.56 13.64
C ALA A 186 20.81 12.54 14.36
N ARG A 187 19.51 12.78 14.40
CA ARG A 187 18.50 11.89 15.00
C ARG A 187 17.15 12.02 14.32
N ALA A 188 16.26 11.06 14.55
CA ALA A 188 14.85 11.21 14.19
C ALA A 188 14.21 12.39 14.95
N PRO A 189 13.26 13.12 14.33
CA PRO A 189 12.50 14.16 15.02
C PRO A 189 11.74 13.61 16.24
N HIS A 190 11.54 14.45 17.26
CA HIS A 190 10.67 14.14 18.39
C HIS A 190 9.19 14.31 18.02
N VAL A 191 8.29 13.73 18.84
CA VAL A 191 6.85 14.01 18.73
C VAL A 191 6.60 15.50 18.91
N GLY A 192 5.83 16.10 18.00
CA GLY A 192 5.53 17.54 18.00
C GLY A 192 6.68 18.44 17.48
N GLU A 193 7.84 17.88 17.15
CA GLU A 193 8.93 18.65 16.55
C GLU A 193 8.58 19.03 15.10
N LEU A 194 8.89 20.27 14.73
CA LEU A 194 8.60 20.78 13.40
C LEU A 194 9.63 20.26 12.38
N PHE A 195 9.18 19.48 11.43
CA PHE A 195 10.00 19.00 10.32
C PHE A 195 9.67 19.75 9.04
N ARG A 196 10.69 20.25 8.33
CA ARG A 196 10.60 20.88 7.02
C ARG A 196 11.39 20.10 6.00
N PHE A 197 10.89 20.09 4.75
CA PHE A 197 11.55 19.37 3.67
C PHE A 197 11.68 20.25 2.41
N HIS A 198 12.51 21.30 2.51
CA HIS A 198 12.66 22.32 1.46
C HIS A 198 13.11 21.73 0.11
N GLU A 199 13.97 20.71 0.11
CA GLU A 199 14.40 20.07 -1.14
C GLU A 199 13.23 19.39 -1.86
N ALA A 200 12.36 18.68 -1.13
CA ALA A 200 11.15 18.08 -1.69
C ALA A 200 10.14 19.14 -2.16
N ALA A 201 10.02 20.28 -1.43
CA ALA A 201 9.19 21.40 -1.88
C ALA A 201 9.65 21.95 -3.24
N ARG A 202 10.97 22.08 -3.44
CA ARG A 202 11.55 22.46 -4.74
C ARG A 202 11.13 21.50 -5.84
N THR A 203 11.27 20.20 -5.60
CA THR A 203 10.91 19.17 -6.59
C THR A 203 9.42 19.17 -6.87
N LEU A 204 8.56 19.31 -5.85
CA LEU A 204 7.11 19.45 -6.05
C LEU A 204 6.75 20.68 -6.89
N LYS A 205 7.44 21.81 -6.71
CA LYS A 205 7.26 23.00 -7.58
C LYS A 205 7.62 22.71 -9.03
N LEU A 206 8.74 22.02 -9.27
CA LEU A 206 9.14 21.61 -10.62
C LEU A 206 8.11 20.66 -11.26
N ILE A 207 7.62 19.69 -10.50
CA ILE A 207 6.55 18.78 -10.94
C ILE A 207 5.29 19.58 -11.30
N ALA A 208 4.88 20.51 -10.44
CA ALA A 208 3.70 21.36 -10.65
C ALA A 208 3.82 22.22 -11.92
N GLN A 209 4.96 22.90 -12.10
CA GLN A 209 5.22 23.81 -13.22
C GLN A 209 5.32 23.10 -14.57
N THR A 210 5.84 21.87 -14.59
CA THR A 210 6.10 21.10 -15.81
C THR A 210 5.10 19.97 -16.04
N LYS A 211 4.04 19.88 -15.23
CA LYS A 211 3.10 18.74 -15.23
C LYS A 211 3.82 17.40 -15.14
N GLY A 212 4.87 17.31 -14.27
CA GLY A 212 5.65 16.13 -14.03
C GLY A 212 6.80 15.85 -15.02
N GLU A 213 6.91 16.58 -16.13
CA GLU A 213 7.95 16.34 -17.13
C GLU A 213 9.37 16.50 -16.58
N ALA A 214 9.59 17.46 -15.65
CA ALA A 214 10.88 17.62 -15.00
C ALA A 214 11.35 16.35 -14.25
N PHE A 215 10.42 15.55 -13.74
CA PHE A 215 10.73 14.33 -12.97
C PHE A 215 11.25 13.21 -13.87
N TYR A 216 10.69 13.03 -15.07
CA TYR A 216 11.02 11.90 -15.94
C TYR A 216 11.96 12.28 -17.10
N ARG A 217 11.94 13.53 -17.59
CA ARG A 217 12.67 13.97 -18.80
C ARG A 217 13.45 15.26 -18.62
N GLY A 218 13.43 15.85 -17.41
CA GLY A 218 14.08 17.11 -17.10
C GLY A 218 15.17 17.01 -16.05
N GLU A 219 15.36 18.09 -15.30
CA GLU A 219 16.48 18.23 -14.37
C GLU A 219 16.45 17.23 -13.20
N VAL A 220 15.27 16.76 -12.77
CA VAL A 220 15.15 15.77 -11.70
C VAL A 220 15.65 14.41 -12.19
N ALA A 221 15.29 13.99 -13.43
CA ALA A 221 15.80 12.77 -14.03
C ALA A 221 17.33 12.78 -14.18
N GLN A 222 17.89 13.93 -14.57
CA GLN A 222 19.34 14.11 -14.68
C GLN A 222 20.03 14.02 -13.30
N ALA A 223 19.42 14.61 -12.28
CA ALA A 223 19.95 14.53 -10.91
C ALA A 223 19.90 13.10 -10.35
N ILE A 224 18.82 12.35 -10.63
CA ILE A 224 18.69 10.92 -10.29
C ILE A 224 19.80 10.10 -10.97
N GLU A 225 20.00 10.27 -12.28
CA GLU A 225 21.07 9.56 -13.00
C GLU A 225 22.46 9.91 -12.48
N LYS A 226 22.74 11.21 -12.28
CA LYS A 226 24.03 11.66 -11.75
C LYS A 226 24.33 11.00 -10.42
N HIS A 227 23.40 11.07 -9.48
CA HIS A 227 23.53 10.47 -8.15
C HIS A 227 23.66 8.94 -8.21
N ALA A 228 22.92 8.28 -9.12
CA ALA A 228 23.07 6.84 -9.35
C ALA A 228 24.47 6.48 -9.81
N ARG A 229 25.02 7.22 -10.79
CA ARG A 229 26.38 6.99 -11.31
C ARG A 229 27.45 7.18 -10.23
N GLU A 230 27.34 8.24 -9.44
CA GLU A 230 28.29 8.56 -8.36
C GLU A 230 28.34 7.48 -7.27
N HIS A 231 27.23 6.73 -7.09
CA HIS A 231 27.11 5.67 -6.08
C HIS A 231 27.00 4.26 -6.68
N GLY A 232 27.42 4.07 -7.93
CA GLY A 232 27.50 2.76 -8.58
C GLY A 232 26.15 2.13 -8.92
N GLY A 233 25.07 2.92 -9.00
CA GLY A 233 23.74 2.47 -9.39
C GLY A 233 23.54 2.38 -10.90
N ALA A 234 22.64 1.53 -11.34
CA ALA A 234 22.34 1.27 -12.75
C ALA A 234 21.32 2.23 -13.37
N MET A 235 20.54 2.97 -12.58
CA MET A 235 19.47 3.87 -13.07
C MET A 235 20.02 4.96 -13.99
N ARG A 236 19.36 5.18 -15.12
CA ARG A 236 19.70 6.20 -16.13
C ARG A 236 18.49 7.08 -16.43
N ALA A 237 18.74 8.32 -16.88
CA ALA A 237 17.68 9.21 -17.32
C ALA A 237 16.87 8.62 -18.48
N ALA A 238 17.45 7.78 -19.31
CA ALA A 238 16.76 7.05 -20.36
C ALA A 238 15.72 6.06 -19.82
N ASP A 239 15.99 5.38 -18.69
CA ASP A 239 15.04 4.48 -18.04
C ASP A 239 13.81 5.27 -17.54
N LEU A 240 14.06 6.44 -16.94
CA LEU A 240 13.00 7.36 -16.49
C LEU A 240 12.19 7.92 -17.67
N ALA A 241 12.88 8.37 -18.73
CA ALA A 241 12.23 8.98 -19.90
C ALA A 241 11.36 7.99 -20.69
N ALA A 242 11.73 6.72 -20.72
CA ALA A 242 10.98 5.65 -21.39
C ALA A 242 9.74 5.21 -20.60
N TYR A 243 9.71 5.45 -19.30
CA TYR A 243 8.64 4.95 -18.42
C TYR A 243 7.27 5.60 -18.72
N ARG A 244 6.23 4.78 -18.68
CA ARG A 244 4.81 5.16 -18.75
C ARG A 244 3.99 4.30 -17.79
N PRO A 245 3.01 4.89 -17.07
CA PRO A 245 2.03 4.11 -16.31
C PRO A 245 1.08 3.41 -17.28
N GLU A 246 0.44 2.35 -16.82
CA GLU A 246 -0.43 1.51 -17.64
C GLU A 246 -1.86 1.51 -17.10
N TRP A 247 -2.83 1.82 -17.96
CA TRP A 247 -4.24 1.61 -17.68
C TRP A 247 -4.56 0.13 -17.87
N VAL A 248 -5.13 -0.49 -16.84
CA VAL A 248 -5.42 -1.93 -16.80
C VAL A 248 -6.89 -2.19 -16.42
N GLU A 249 -7.43 -3.30 -16.89
CA GLU A 249 -8.74 -3.76 -16.43
C GLU A 249 -8.59 -4.45 -15.07
N PRO A 250 -9.32 -4.02 -14.01
CA PRO A 250 -9.30 -4.71 -12.73
C PRO A 250 -9.80 -6.14 -12.84
N ILE A 251 -9.11 -7.06 -12.18
CA ILE A 251 -9.59 -8.45 -12.02
C ILE A 251 -10.55 -8.55 -10.86
N ALA A 252 -11.49 -9.51 -10.89
CA ALA A 252 -12.59 -9.51 -9.94
C ALA A 252 -13.01 -10.91 -9.47
N LYS A 253 -13.66 -10.96 -8.27
CA LYS A 253 -14.30 -12.16 -7.72
C LYS A 253 -15.61 -11.80 -7.01
N HIS A 254 -16.65 -12.58 -7.28
CA HIS A 254 -17.95 -12.41 -6.62
C HIS A 254 -17.97 -13.11 -5.25
N HIS A 255 -18.57 -12.44 -4.24
CA HIS A 255 -18.81 -12.99 -2.91
C HIS A 255 -19.97 -12.28 -2.21
N ALA A 256 -20.88 -13.03 -1.60
CA ALA A 256 -21.98 -12.52 -0.78
C ALA A 256 -22.79 -11.36 -1.44
N GLY A 257 -23.07 -11.46 -2.74
CA GLY A 257 -23.86 -10.47 -3.49
C GLY A 257 -23.07 -9.22 -3.91
N HIS A 258 -21.76 -9.20 -3.70
CA HIS A 258 -20.85 -8.11 -4.09
C HIS A 258 -19.71 -8.65 -4.96
N THR A 259 -19.01 -7.77 -5.65
CA THR A 259 -17.84 -8.12 -6.47
C THR A 259 -16.64 -7.31 -6.00
N LEU A 260 -15.61 -8.01 -5.50
CA LEU A 260 -14.30 -7.43 -5.17
C LEU A 260 -13.48 -7.28 -6.45
N HIS A 261 -12.89 -6.09 -6.62
CA HIS A 261 -11.97 -5.77 -7.71
C HIS A 261 -10.60 -5.43 -7.17
N GLU A 262 -9.56 -5.95 -7.83
CA GLU A 262 -8.14 -5.73 -7.53
C GLU A 262 -7.36 -5.42 -8.81
N ILE A 263 -6.20 -4.77 -8.67
CA ILE A 263 -5.28 -4.60 -9.80
C ILE A 263 -4.70 -5.97 -10.21
N PRO A 264 -4.64 -6.27 -11.53
CA PRO A 264 -4.04 -7.52 -12.00
C PRO A 264 -2.54 -7.63 -11.66
N PRO A 265 -1.90 -8.80 -11.82
CA PRO A 265 -0.45 -8.94 -11.74
C PRO A 265 0.29 -7.87 -12.60
N ASN A 266 1.41 -7.41 -12.14
CA ASN A 266 2.43 -7.89 -11.19
C ASN A 266 2.09 -7.73 -9.70
N GLY A 267 0.95 -7.12 -9.34
CA GLY A 267 0.49 -6.94 -7.96
C GLY A 267 -0.07 -8.22 -7.32
N GLN A 268 -0.01 -8.28 -5.98
CA GLN A 268 -0.52 -9.41 -5.20
C GLN A 268 -2.04 -9.37 -4.94
N GLY A 269 -2.82 -8.46 -5.54
CA GLY A 269 -4.26 -8.32 -5.30
C GLY A 269 -5.04 -9.61 -5.55
N ILE A 270 -4.60 -10.40 -6.52
CA ILE A 270 -5.17 -11.71 -6.82
C ILE A 270 -5.21 -12.66 -5.61
N ALA A 271 -4.31 -12.50 -4.62
CA ALA A 271 -4.33 -13.32 -3.40
C ALA A 271 -5.62 -13.12 -2.59
N ALA A 272 -6.11 -11.86 -2.50
CA ALA A 272 -7.38 -11.58 -1.81
C ALA A 272 -8.55 -12.22 -2.56
N LEU A 273 -8.55 -12.16 -3.90
CA LEU A 273 -9.59 -12.76 -4.75
C LEU A 273 -9.59 -14.29 -4.66
N ILE A 274 -8.41 -14.93 -4.67
CA ILE A 274 -8.28 -16.40 -4.50
C ILE A 274 -8.80 -16.81 -3.13
N ALA A 275 -8.35 -16.14 -2.05
CA ALA A 275 -8.80 -16.47 -0.70
C ALA A 275 -10.31 -16.30 -0.53
N LEU A 276 -10.89 -15.23 -1.07
CA LEU A 276 -12.32 -14.96 -1.05
C LEU A 276 -13.11 -16.04 -1.83
N GLY A 277 -12.62 -16.44 -3.02
CA GLY A 277 -13.21 -17.48 -3.83
C GLY A 277 -13.13 -18.87 -3.17
N ILE A 278 -12.05 -19.18 -2.44
CA ILE A 278 -11.94 -20.38 -1.62
C ILE A 278 -12.98 -20.36 -0.50
N LEU A 279 -13.08 -19.22 0.24
CA LEU A 279 -14.03 -19.05 1.34
C LEU A 279 -15.48 -19.12 0.90
N SER A 280 -15.81 -18.77 -0.34
CA SER A 280 -17.16 -18.88 -0.89
C SER A 280 -17.72 -20.33 -0.91
N ASN A 281 -16.85 -21.34 -0.67
CA ASN A 281 -17.25 -22.74 -0.53
C ASN A 281 -17.62 -23.13 0.93
N PHE A 282 -17.59 -22.16 1.86
CA PHE A 282 -17.92 -22.38 3.27
C PHE A 282 -19.06 -21.46 3.70
N ASP A 283 -19.95 -21.95 4.56
CA ASP A 283 -20.98 -21.10 5.16
C ASP A 283 -20.41 -20.41 6.42
N LEU A 284 -20.14 -19.10 6.29
CA LEU A 284 -19.64 -18.28 7.40
C LEU A 284 -20.78 -17.59 8.17
N LYS A 285 -21.99 -17.46 7.59
CA LYS A 285 -23.08 -16.66 8.15
C LYS A 285 -23.61 -17.16 9.49
N GLY A 286 -23.49 -18.48 9.74
CA GLY A 286 -23.87 -19.11 11.01
C GLY A 286 -22.82 -19.01 12.11
N MET A 287 -21.63 -18.46 11.81
CA MET A 287 -20.51 -18.37 12.74
C MET A 287 -20.49 -17.01 13.45
N LYS A 288 -19.81 -16.94 14.62
CA LYS A 288 -19.45 -15.64 15.21
C LYS A 288 -18.17 -15.11 14.57
N ALA A 289 -18.09 -13.80 14.32
CA ALA A 289 -16.97 -13.16 13.63
C ALA A 289 -15.60 -13.54 14.23
N ASP A 290 -15.49 -13.54 15.55
CA ASP A 290 -14.23 -13.86 16.26
C ASP A 290 -14.17 -15.30 16.77
N SER A 291 -14.99 -16.23 16.26
CA SER A 291 -14.87 -17.64 16.62
C SER A 291 -13.60 -18.28 16.03
N THR A 292 -13.07 -19.29 16.72
CA THR A 292 -11.91 -20.06 16.26
C THR A 292 -12.12 -20.60 14.85
N GLU A 293 -13.29 -21.15 14.55
CA GLU A 293 -13.58 -21.74 13.25
C GLU A 293 -13.59 -20.69 12.13
N ALA A 294 -14.24 -19.53 12.33
CA ALA A 294 -14.28 -18.47 11.34
C ALA A 294 -12.89 -17.91 11.04
N GLN A 295 -12.05 -17.73 12.07
CA GLN A 295 -10.68 -17.25 11.88
C GLN A 295 -9.78 -18.32 11.24
N HIS A 296 -9.91 -19.57 11.63
CA HIS A 296 -9.17 -20.69 11.05
C HIS A 296 -9.42 -20.84 9.55
N LEU A 297 -10.68 -20.83 9.11
CA LEU A 297 -11.02 -20.93 7.69
C LEU A 297 -10.42 -19.79 6.85
N GLN A 298 -10.45 -18.57 7.36
CA GLN A 298 -9.84 -17.42 6.69
C GLN A 298 -8.31 -17.56 6.59
N VAL A 299 -7.65 -18.02 7.66
CA VAL A 299 -6.19 -18.25 7.68
C VAL A 299 -5.81 -19.33 6.67
N GLU A 300 -6.51 -20.48 6.66
CA GLU A 300 -6.21 -21.58 5.75
C GLU A 300 -6.45 -21.20 4.28
N ALA A 301 -7.53 -20.46 3.99
CA ALA A 301 -7.80 -19.93 2.65
C ALA A 301 -6.69 -18.97 2.19
N MET A 302 -6.20 -18.11 3.07
CA MET A 302 -5.11 -17.18 2.76
C MET A 302 -3.77 -17.91 2.55
N LYS A 303 -3.47 -18.96 3.31
CA LYS A 303 -2.29 -19.79 3.09
C LYS A 303 -2.26 -20.39 1.68
N LEU A 304 -3.39 -20.95 1.23
CA LEU A 304 -3.53 -21.49 -0.11
C LEU A 304 -3.39 -20.40 -1.19
N ALA A 305 -4.02 -19.25 -0.96
CA ALA A 305 -3.92 -18.10 -1.87
C ALA A 305 -2.48 -17.60 -2.01
N PHE A 306 -1.72 -17.50 -0.92
CA PHE A 306 -0.32 -17.12 -0.99
C PHE A 306 0.57 -18.18 -1.64
N ALA A 307 0.31 -19.47 -1.41
CA ALA A 307 1.04 -20.55 -2.08
C ALA A 307 0.95 -20.40 -3.60
N ASP A 308 -0.25 -20.13 -4.13
CA ASP A 308 -0.47 -19.92 -5.56
C ASP A 308 0.12 -18.58 -6.04
N THR A 309 -0.08 -17.51 -5.28
CA THR A 309 0.40 -16.17 -5.63
C THR A 309 1.91 -16.13 -5.76
N TYR A 310 2.65 -16.64 -4.79
CA TYR A 310 4.13 -16.63 -4.82
C TYR A 310 4.72 -17.59 -5.87
N ARG A 311 3.97 -18.60 -6.26
CA ARG A 311 4.39 -19.53 -7.31
C ARG A 311 4.25 -18.91 -8.72
N TYR A 312 3.15 -18.20 -8.98
CA TYR A 312 2.76 -17.85 -10.35
C TYR A 312 2.82 -16.35 -10.66
N VAL A 313 2.65 -15.46 -9.66
CA VAL A 313 2.54 -14.03 -9.92
C VAL A 313 3.90 -13.38 -10.14
N SER A 314 4.00 -12.68 -11.27
CA SER A 314 5.15 -11.85 -11.66
C SER A 314 4.68 -10.78 -12.65
N ASP A 315 5.60 -10.15 -13.37
CA ASP A 315 5.26 -9.41 -14.58
C ASP A 315 4.42 -10.30 -15.52
N PRO A 316 3.27 -9.82 -16.03
CA PRO A 316 2.37 -10.63 -16.88
C PRO A 316 3.07 -11.32 -18.06
N SER A 317 4.09 -10.69 -18.64
CA SER A 317 4.88 -11.25 -19.73
C SER A 317 5.67 -12.51 -19.37
N SER A 318 5.82 -12.79 -18.07
CA SER A 318 6.59 -13.92 -17.53
C SER A 318 5.76 -14.92 -16.75
N MET A 319 4.43 -14.79 -16.78
CA MET A 319 3.52 -15.72 -16.11
C MET A 319 3.12 -16.88 -17.04
N ASP A 320 3.24 -18.10 -16.53
CA ASP A 320 2.78 -19.32 -17.23
C ASP A 320 1.28 -19.59 -17.06
N VAL A 321 0.65 -18.91 -16.09
CA VAL A 321 -0.77 -19.08 -15.73
C VAL A 321 -1.46 -17.73 -15.74
N THR A 322 -2.61 -17.63 -16.38
CA THR A 322 -3.38 -16.38 -16.42
C THR A 322 -4.15 -16.12 -15.12
N PRO A 323 -4.45 -14.84 -14.78
CA PRO A 323 -5.34 -14.53 -13.67
C PRO A 323 -6.70 -15.23 -13.77
N ALA A 324 -7.26 -15.38 -14.95
CA ALA A 324 -8.54 -16.06 -15.15
C ALA A 324 -8.48 -17.55 -14.75
N GLN A 325 -7.37 -18.24 -15.06
CA GLN A 325 -7.17 -19.63 -14.63
C GLN A 325 -7.01 -19.73 -13.11
N MET A 326 -6.32 -18.79 -12.48
CA MET A 326 -6.14 -18.76 -11.01
C MET A 326 -7.44 -18.44 -10.27
N LEU A 327 -8.40 -17.76 -10.92
CA LEU A 327 -9.69 -17.36 -10.35
C LEU A 327 -10.86 -18.24 -10.82
N ASP A 328 -10.59 -19.31 -11.56
CA ASP A 328 -11.61 -20.27 -12.01
C ASP A 328 -12.33 -20.93 -10.82
N ASP A 329 -13.67 -21.00 -10.88
CA ASP A 329 -14.48 -21.47 -9.75
C ASP A 329 -14.22 -22.95 -9.42
N ALA A 330 -14.02 -23.79 -10.43
CA ALA A 330 -13.73 -25.22 -10.22
C ALA A 330 -12.34 -25.40 -9.60
N TYR A 331 -11.37 -24.59 -10.03
CA TYR A 331 -10.05 -24.55 -9.42
C TYR A 331 -10.13 -24.16 -7.94
N LEU A 332 -10.80 -23.04 -7.62
CA LEU A 332 -10.93 -22.54 -6.25
C LEU A 332 -11.70 -23.51 -5.34
N ALA A 333 -12.74 -24.17 -5.87
CA ALA A 333 -13.45 -25.23 -5.15
C ALA A 333 -12.54 -26.45 -4.88
N SER A 334 -11.63 -26.78 -5.79
CA SER A 334 -10.64 -27.85 -5.57
C SER A 334 -9.66 -27.48 -4.46
N ARG A 335 -9.25 -26.20 -4.39
CA ARG A 335 -8.37 -25.69 -3.31
C ARG A 335 -9.10 -25.69 -1.96
N ALA A 336 -10.38 -25.32 -1.92
CA ALA A 336 -11.20 -25.35 -0.71
C ALA A 336 -11.28 -26.74 -0.08
N LYS A 337 -11.31 -27.82 -0.88
CA LYS A 337 -11.30 -29.21 -0.39
C LYS A 337 -10.04 -29.60 0.37
N LEU A 338 -8.94 -28.88 0.20
CA LEU A 338 -7.70 -29.11 0.93
C LEU A 338 -7.76 -28.61 2.38
N ILE A 339 -8.70 -27.71 2.71
CA ILE A 339 -8.84 -27.15 4.06
C ILE A 339 -9.45 -28.17 5.01
N HIS A 340 -8.73 -28.47 6.09
CA HIS A 340 -9.21 -29.34 7.15
C HIS A 340 -9.73 -28.51 8.33
N ARG A 341 -11.07 -28.50 8.56
CA ARG A 341 -11.74 -27.65 9.55
C ARG A 341 -11.22 -27.75 11.01
N LYS A 342 -10.56 -28.85 11.36
CA LYS A 342 -10.11 -29.15 12.73
C LYS A 342 -8.58 -29.25 12.87
N ARG A 343 -7.82 -28.86 11.85
CA ARG A 343 -6.35 -28.97 11.87
C ARG A 343 -5.72 -27.96 10.94
N ALA A 344 -4.79 -27.16 11.47
CA ALA A 344 -3.95 -26.28 10.69
C ALA A 344 -3.01 -27.06 9.77
N GLN A 345 -2.77 -26.55 8.57
CA GLN A 345 -1.98 -27.21 7.53
C GLN A 345 -0.88 -26.27 7.03
N ASP A 346 0.24 -26.87 6.60
CA ASP A 346 1.29 -26.18 5.86
C ASP A 346 1.14 -26.53 4.37
N PHE A 347 0.81 -25.54 3.56
CA PHE A 347 0.64 -25.69 2.11
C PHE A 347 1.89 -25.30 1.31
N GLY A 348 3.03 -25.10 1.99
CA GLY A 348 4.27 -24.65 1.38
C GLY A 348 4.50 -23.15 1.46
N ALA A 349 5.52 -22.68 0.74
CA ALA A 349 6.16 -21.40 0.98
C ALA A 349 5.23 -20.18 0.82
N GLY A 350 5.01 -19.48 1.93
CA GLY A 350 4.79 -18.04 1.94
C GLY A 350 6.02 -17.41 2.57
N ASN A 351 6.48 -16.29 2.05
CA ASN A 351 7.54 -15.51 2.66
C ASN A 351 7.12 -14.04 2.77
N PRO A 352 6.27 -13.69 3.75
CA PRO A 352 5.79 -12.33 3.92
C PRO A 352 6.91 -11.40 4.38
N VAL A 353 7.18 -10.37 3.59
CA VAL A 353 8.12 -9.30 3.91
C VAL A 353 7.36 -8.14 4.57
N LYS A 354 7.93 -7.57 5.64
CA LYS A 354 7.39 -6.35 6.28
C LYS A 354 7.63 -5.14 5.38
N GLY A 355 6.59 -4.34 5.09
CA GLY A 355 6.69 -3.18 4.22
C GLY A 355 6.04 -1.93 4.80
N GLY A 356 6.57 -0.75 4.44
CA GLY A 356 5.94 0.55 4.68
C GLY A 356 5.11 0.98 3.46
N THR A 357 3.89 1.47 3.67
CA THR A 357 2.95 1.84 2.60
C THR A 357 2.00 2.90 3.12
N ILE A 358 1.54 3.81 2.26
CA ILE A 358 0.38 4.64 2.54
C ILE A 358 -0.77 4.24 1.63
N TYR A 359 -1.97 4.25 2.19
CA TYR A 359 -3.22 4.09 1.47
C TYR A 359 -4.13 5.30 1.70
N LEU A 360 -4.85 5.69 0.67
CA LEU A 360 -5.88 6.71 0.74
C LEU A 360 -7.08 6.37 -0.14
N THR A 361 -8.23 6.91 0.23
CA THR A 361 -9.45 6.86 -0.57
C THR A 361 -10.16 8.20 -0.52
N ALA A 362 -10.77 8.60 -1.65
CA ALA A 362 -11.54 9.82 -1.77
C ALA A 362 -12.81 9.60 -2.57
N VAL A 363 -13.86 10.34 -2.22
CA VAL A 363 -15.16 10.33 -2.91
C VAL A 363 -15.71 11.75 -3.01
N ASP A 364 -16.55 11.99 -4.03
CA ASP A 364 -17.29 13.24 -4.17
C ASP A 364 -18.80 13.02 -4.29
N GLU A 365 -19.57 14.07 -4.06
CA GLU A 365 -21.03 14.10 -4.12
C GLU A 365 -21.63 13.77 -5.50
N ARG A 366 -20.81 13.73 -6.55
CA ARG A 366 -21.20 13.34 -7.91
C ARG A 366 -21.03 11.84 -8.16
N GLY A 367 -20.51 11.12 -7.19
CA GLY A 367 -20.40 9.66 -7.23
C GLY A 367 -19.07 9.13 -7.75
N MET A 368 -18.07 9.97 -8.00
CA MET A 368 -16.72 9.51 -8.29
C MET A 368 -16.07 8.98 -7.02
N MET A 369 -15.42 7.81 -7.12
CA MET A 369 -14.76 7.15 -6.00
C MET A 369 -13.39 6.63 -6.44
N ILE A 370 -12.34 6.88 -5.66
CA ILE A 370 -10.99 6.41 -5.94
C ILE A 370 -10.36 5.70 -4.74
N SER A 371 -9.80 4.53 -4.99
CA SER A 371 -8.92 3.75 -4.13
C SER A 371 -7.50 3.93 -4.64
N PHE A 372 -6.61 4.54 -3.85
CA PHE A 372 -5.26 4.89 -4.27
C PHE A 372 -4.22 4.45 -3.23
N ILE A 373 -3.13 3.89 -3.70
CA ILE A 373 -2.04 3.41 -2.85
C ILE A 373 -0.69 3.81 -3.44
N GLN A 374 0.24 4.27 -2.59
CA GLN A 374 1.63 4.50 -2.99
C GLN A 374 2.61 4.07 -1.89
N SER A 375 3.85 3.75 -2.27
CA SER A 375 4.76 3.12 -1.33
C SER A 375 6.20 3.15 -1.79
N ASN A 376 7.11 3.30 -0.82
CA ASN A 376 8.53 3.00 -0.96
C ASN A 376 8.87 1.51 -0.72
N TYR A 377 7.89 0.64 -0.48
CA TYR A 377 7.98 -0.79 -0.14
C TYR A 377 8.35 -1.01 1.33
N MET A 378 9.64 -1.09 1.69
CA MET A 378 10.09 -1.19 3.08
C MET A 378 10.24 0.21 3.67
N GLY A 379 10.21 0.33 5.00
CA GLY A 379 10.38 1.64 5.64
C GLY A 379 11.55 2.44 5.05
N PHE A 380 11.27 3.67 4.62
CA PHE A 380 12.18 4.57 3.88
C PHE A 380 12.77 4.01 2.57
N GLY A 381 12.19 2.94 2.01
CA GLY A 381 12.58 2.38 0.72
C GLY A 381 14.03 1.93 0.64
N SER A 382 14.72 2.37 -0.39
CA SER A 382 16.14 2.09 -0.59
C SER A 382 17.08 2.76 0.44
N GLY A 383 16.57 3.75 1.18
CA GLY A 383 17.36 4.67 1.97
C GLY A 383 18.04 5.77 1.13
N VAL A 384 18.04 5.65 -0.18
CA VAL A 384 18.63 6.65 -1.08
C VAL A 384 17.73 7.87 -1.19
N VAL A 385 18.31 9.05 -0.98
CA VAL A 385 17.66 10.34 -1.22
C VAL A 385 18.55 11.19 -2.12
N VAL A 386 17.99 11.72 -3.19
CA VAL A 386 18.74 12.57 -4.15
C VAL A 386 18.91 13.96 -3.55
N PRO A 387 20.16 14.39 -3.22
CA PRO A 387 20.42 15.67 -2.58
C PRO A 387 19.99 16.85 -3.44
N GLY A 388 19.51 17.93 -2.81
CA GLY A 388 19.04 19.15 -3.47
C GLY A 388 17.65 19.02 -4.11
N TYR A 389 17.14 17.76 -4.19
CA TYR A 389 15.81 17.46 -4.74
C TYR A 389 14.89 16.74 -3.74
N GLY A 390 15.43 16.15 -2.66
CA GLY A 390 14.63 15.46 -1.65
C GLY A 390 13.82 14.28 -2.19
N VAL A 391 14.26 13.66 -3.28
CA VAL A 391 13.60 12.48 -3.87
C VAL A 391 14.06 11.24 -3.13
N SER A 392 13.23 10.76 -2.20
CA SER A 392 13.39 9.47 -1.52
C SER A 392 12.89 8.36 -2.42
N LEU A 393 13.74 7.34 -2.67
CA LEU A 393 13.51 6.29 -3.66
C LEU A 393 13.07 4.97 -3.02
N GLN A 394 12.11 4.31 -3.65
CA GLN A 394 11.60 3.00 -3.25
C GLN A 394 12.67 1.90 -3.45
N ASN A 395 12.45 0.72 -2.83
CA ASN A 395 13.33 -0.45 -2.94
C ASN A 395 12.63 -1.67 -3.56
N ARG A 396 11.76 -1.46 -4.56
CA ARG A 396 10.97 -2.54 -5.20
C ARG A 396 11.82 -3.60 -5.88
N GLY A 397 12.99 -3.23 -6.37
CA GLY A 397 13.91 -4.16 -7.00
C GLY A 397 14.31 -5.33 -6.09
N HIS A 398 14.33 -5.15 -4.76
CA HIS A 398 14.53 -6.25 -3.82
C HIS A 398 13.45 -7.35 -3.93
N GLY A 399 12.29 -7.03 -4.50
CA GLY A 399 11.23 -8.00 -4.76
C GLY A 399 11.53 -9.01 -5.87
N PHE A 400 12.52 -8.78 -6.72
CA PHE A 400 12.95 -9.73 -7.74
C PHE A 400 13.64 -10.96 -7.15
N SER A 401 13.57 -12.05 -7.90
CA SER A 401 14.42 -13.23 -7.71
C SER A 401 15.65 -13.15 -8.61
N LEU A 402 16.76 -13.70 -8.17
CA LEU A 402 17.95 -13.96 -9.01
C LEU A 402 18.04 -15.43 -9.44
N ARG A 403 17.07 -16.26 -9.05
CA ARG A 403 17.00 -17.69 -9.43
C ARG A 403 16.42 -17.82 -10.83
N PRO A 404 17.10 -18.47 -11.80
CA PRO A 404 16.63 -18.56 -13.18
C PRO A 404 15.24 -19.20 -13.36
N ALA A 405 14.88 -20.16 -12.52
CA ALA A 405 13.60 -20.85 -12.59
C ALA A 405 12.41 -20.05 -12.01
N SER A 406 12.65 -18.85 -11.47
CA SER A 406 11.58 -18.03 -10.91
C SER A 406 10.87 -17.24 -12.00
N PRO A 407 9.54 -17.23 -12.08
CA PRO A 407 8.82 -16.34 -12.99
C PRO A 407 9.13 -14.86 -12.68
N ASN A 408 9.51 -14.54 -11.43
CA ASN A 408 9.88 -13.20 -10.99
C ASN A 408 11.40 -12.95 -11.07
N VAL A 409 12.14 -13.65 -11.94
CA VAL A 409 13.57 -13.38 -12.17
C VAL A 409 13.76 -11.99 -12.78
N VAL A 410 14.79 -11.26 -12.32
CA VAL A 410 15.09 -9.91 -12.80
C VAL A 410 15.46 -9.93 -14.30
N ALA A 411 14.95 -8.96 -15.04
CA ALA A 411 15.31 -8.72 -16.44
C ALA A 411 15.16 -7.22 -16.78
N PRO A 412 15.83 -6.73 -17.84
CA PRO A 412 15.72 -5.34 -18.29
C PRO A 412 14.28 -4.90 -18.49
N GLY A 413 13.89 -3.77 -17.91
CA GLY A 413 12.55 -3.18 -18.06
C GLY A 413 11.41 -3.95 -17.37
N LYS A 414 11.65 -5.15 -16.85
CA LYS A 414 10.64 -5.99 -16.18
C LYS A 414 10.16 -5.38 -14.88
N ARG A 415 8.85 -5.50 -14.58
CA ARG A 415 8.27 -5.11 -13.29
C ARG A 415 8.45 -6.22 -12.25
N PRO A 416 8.85 -5.91 -11.01
CA PRO A 416 8.92 -6.90 -9.93
C PRO A 416 7.53 -7.29 -9.43
N PHE A 417 7.43 -8.46 -8.79
CA PHE A 417 6.29 -8.78 -7.92
C PHE A 417 6.03 -7.62 -6.96
N HIS A 418 4.77 -7.18 -6.87
CA HIS A 418 4.42 -5.95 -6.18
C HIS A 418 3.41 -6.17 -5.06
N THR A 419 3.66 -5.55 -3.90
CA THR A 419 2.86 -5.78 -2.68
C THR A 419 1.76 -4.77 -2.43
N ILE A 420 1.78 -3.58 -3.08
CA ILE A 420 0.71 -2.61 -2.87
C ILE A 420 -0.49 -2.91 -3.77
N ILE A 421 -1.67 -2.86 -3.18
CA ILE A 421 -2.93 -3.19 -3.83
C ILE A 421 -4.04 -2.22 -3.36
N PRO A 422 -4.64 -1.42 -4.24
CA PRO A 422 -5.90 -0.74 -3.97
C PRO A 422 -7.04 -1.73 -4.21
N ALA A 423 -8.11 -1.66 -3.42
CA ALA A 423 -9.28 -2.53 -3.58
C ALA A 423 -10.55 -1.72 -3.85
N PHE A 424 -11.48 -2.28 -4.58
CA PHE A 424 -12.76 -1.68 -4.87
C PHE A 424 -13.88 -2.73 -4.83
N LEU A 425 -15.02 -2.37 -4.25
CA LEU A 425 -16.19 -3.25 -4.17
C LEU A 425 -17.33 -2.66 -4.97
N THR A 426 -17.98 -3.49 -5.79
CA THR A 426 -19.23 -3.15 -6.48
C THR A 426 -20.37 -4.06 -6.04
N LYS A 427 -21.59 -3.57 -6.20
CA LYS A 427 -22.84 -4.32 -6.01
C LYS A 427 -23.77 -4.05 -7.17
N ASN A 428 -24.22 -5.09 -7.84
CA ASN A 428 -25.09 -4.97 -9.04
C ASN A 428 -24.52 -4.00 -10.10
N GLY A 429 -23.20 -4.03 -10.31
CA GLY A 429 -22.53 -3.15 -11.28
C GLY A 429 -22.31 -1.70 -10.83
N LEU A 430 -22.79 -1.32 -9.63
CA LEU A 430 -22.61 0.03 -9.06
C LEU A 430 -21.51 0.06 -8.00
N PRO A 431 -20.83 1.20 -7.80
CA PRO A 431 -19.78 1.34 -6.79
C PRO A 431 -20.39 1.22 -5.39
N GLN A 432 -19.77 0.43 -4.54
CA GLN A 432 -20.21 0.21 -3.16
C GLN A 432 -19.18 0.68 -2.14
N MET A 433 -17.90 0.35 -2.32
CA MET A 433 -16.85 0.75 -1.40
C MET A 433 -15.52 0.90 -2.11
N SER A 434 -14.80 1.99 -1.85
CA SER A 434 -13.37 2.11 -2.10
C SER A 434 -12.61 1.91 -0.80
N PHE A 435 -11.64 0.97 -0.78
CA PHE A 435 -10.96 0.60 0.46
C PHE A 435 -9.58 0.01 0.21
N GLY A 436 -8.78 -0.05 1.25
CA GLY A 436 -7.53 -0.77 1.27
C GLY A 436 -6.94 -0.86 2.66
N VAL A 437 -6.07 -1.84 2.85
CA VAL A 437 -5.33 -2.07 4.10
C VAL A 437 -3.86 -2.08 3.76
N MET A 438 -3.09 -1.10 4.24
CA MET A 438 -1.64 -1.02 4.04
C MET A 438 -0.89 -2.10 4.85
N GLY A 439 0.41 -2.33 4.56
CA GLY A 439 1.26 -3.20 5.38
C GLY A 439 1.97 -4.34 4.63
N GLY A 440 2.43 -4.13 3.41
CA GLY A 440 3.15 -5.16 2.63
C GLY A 440 2.26 -6.38 2.36
N ASN A 441 2.72 -7.58 2.74
CA ASN A 441 1.96 -8.82 2.57
C ASN A 441 0.75 -8.95 3.52
N MET A 442 0.55 -8.00 4.44
CA MET A 442 -0.68 -7.92 5.21
C MET A 442 -1.87 -7.44 4.36
N GLN A 443 -1.64 -6.76 3.24
CA GLN A 443 -2.69 -6.13 2.44
C GLN A 443 -3.77 -7.11 1.97
N PRO A 444 -3.48 -8.23 1.27
CA PRO A 444 -4.53 -9.17 0.87
C PRO A 444 -5.21 -9.83 2.07
N GLN A 445 -4.49 -10.06 3.16
CA GLN A 445 -5.03 -10.60 4.41
C GLN A 445 -6.00 -9.62 5.07
N GLY A 446 -5.64 -8.32 5.07
CA GLY A 446 -6.50 -7.25 5.57
C GLY A 446 -7.75 -7.05 4.70
N HIS A 447 -7.63 -7.12 3.36
CA HIS A 447 -8.77 -7.05 2.45
C HIS A 447 -9.76 -8.19 2.72
N LEU A 448 -9.27 -9.42 2.83
CA LEU A 448 -10.11 -10.57 3.16
C LEU A 448 -10.84 -10.40 4.48
N GLN A 449 -10.12 -10.10 5.56
CA GLN A 449 -10.68 -9.92 6.91
C GLN A 449 -11.73 -8.81 6.94
N THR A 450 -11.46 -7.67 6.29
CA THR A 450 -12.39 -6.55 6.19
C THR A 450 -13.70 -6.97 5.51
N LEU A 451 -13.61 -7.62 4.35
CA LEU A 451 -14.79 -8.01 3.57
C LEU A 451 -15.62 -9.07 4.29
N VAL A 452 -14.99 -10.09 4.87
CA VAL A 452 -15.69 -11.10 5.66
C VAL A 452 -16.44 -10.46 6.84
N ARG A 453 -15.82 -9.51 7.54
CA ARG A 453 -16.46 -8.79 8.65
C ARG A 453 -17.67 -7.98 8.18
N MET A 454 -17.55 -7.27 7.07
CA MET A 454 -18.64 -6.41 6.57
C MET A 454 -19.73 -7.20 5.85
N LEU A 455 -19.38 -8.16 4.99
CA LEU A 455 -20.35 -8.84 4.12
C LEU A 455 -20.97 -10.08 4.76
N ASP A 456 -20.20 -10.89 5.47
CA ASP A 456 -20.69 -12.12 6.12
C ASP A 456 -21.20 -11.85 7.53
N PHE A 457 -20.50 -11.00 8.30
CA PHE A 457 -20.86 -10.69 9.70
C PHE A 457 -21.55 -9.35 9.89
N ARG A 458 -21.77 -8.57 8.85
CA ARG A 458 -22.52 -7.31 8.84
C ARG A 458 -21.98 -6.25 9.81
N GLN A 459 -20.70 -6.26 10.09
CA GLN A 459 -20.06 -5.20 10.85
C GLN A 459 -19.98 -3.92 10.01
N GLU A 460 -20.26 -2.76 10.64
CA GLU A 460 -20.11 -1.47 9.97
C GLU A 460 -18.62 -1.15 9.72
N PRO A 461 -18.29 -0.20 8.81
CA PRO A 461 -16.92 0.01 8.37
C PRO A 461 -15.91 0.29 9.49
N GLN A 462 -16.25 1.11 10.49
CA GLN A 462 -15.32 1.42 11.59
C GLN A 462 -15.11 0.21 12.51
N ALA A 463 -16.17 -0.54 12.83
CA ALA A 463 -16.05 -1.77 13.60
C ALA A 463 -15.17 -2.82 12.88
N ALA A 464 -15.32 -2.96 11.56
CA ALA A 464 -14.46 -3.84 10.76
C ALA A 464 -13.00 -3.36 10.73
N CYS A 465 -12.79 -2.04 10.78
CA CYS A 465 -11.47 -1.41 10.83
C CYS A 465 -10.78 -1.63 12.19
N ASP A 466 -11.53 -1.49 13.30
CA ASP A 466 -11.03 -1.60 14.67
C ASP A 466 -10.83 -3.06 15.12
N ALA A 467 -11.52 -3.99 14.48
CA ALA A 467 -11.52 -5.39 14.85
C ALA A 467 -10.11 -6.01 14.89
N PRO A 468 -9.86 -6.95 15.80
CA PRO A 468 -8.57 -7.62 15.92
C PRO A 468 -8.24 -8.39 14.64
N ARG A 469 -6.98 -8.31 14.23
CA ARG A 469 -6.46 -8.96 13.03
C ARG A 469 -5.52 -10.11 13.35
N TRP A 470 -5.44 -11.04 12.41
CA TRP A 470 -4.38 -12.01 12.31
C TRP A 470 -3.52 -11.72 11.07
N ARG A 471 -2.29 -12.23 11.09
CA ARG A 471 -1.37 -12.23 9.96
C ARG A 471 -0.72 -13.61 9.85
N PHE A 472 -0.89 -14.24 8.71
CA PHE A 472 -0.13 -15.43 8.34
C PHE A 472 1.31 -15.03 7.93
N ASN A 473 2.28 -15.73 8.46
CA ASN A 473 3.70 -15.53 8.15
C ASN A 473 4.21 -16.59 7.17
N HIS A 474 4.31 -17.83 7.62
CA HIS A 474 4.74 -18.99 6.83
C HIS A 474 4.34 -20.29 7.56
N GLY A 475 4.20 -21.40 6.82
CA GLY A 475 3.94 -22.72 7.39
C GLY A 475 2.71 -22.73 8.32
N LEU A 476 2.92 -22.96 9.60
CA LEU A 476 1.88 -22.90 10.64
C LEU A 476 1.90 -21.58 11.43
N SER A 477 2.89 -20.69 11.19
CA SER A 477 3.11 -19.47 11.96
C SER A 477 2.11 -18.37 11.59
N ILE A 478 1.40 -17.89 12.61
CA ILE A 478 0.51 -16.73 12.52
C ILE A 478 0.76 -15.77 13.70
N ASN A 479 0.70 -14.47 13.40
CA ASN A 479 0.63 -13.42 14.41
C ASN A 479 -0.82 -13.04 14.62
N VAL A 480 -1.20 -12.70 15.84
CA VAL A 480 -2.52 -12.18 16.19
C VAL A 480 -2.39 -10.97 17.10
N GLU A 481 -3.31 -10.02 16.99
CA GLU A 481 -3.38 -8.91 17.94
C GLU A 481 -3.82 -9.42 19.31
N ALA A 482 -3.25 -8.86 20.38
CA ALA A 482 -3.56 -9.22 21.76
C ALA A 482 -5.03 -8.96 22.13
N THR A 483 -5.69 -8.08 21.39
CA THR A 483 -7.13 -7.78 21.51
C THR A 483 -8.05 -8.88 20.98
N MET A 484 -7.51 -9.84 20.19
CA MET A 484 -8.28 -11.02 19.78
C MET A 484 -8.69 -11.83 21.01
N PRO A 485 -9.95 -12.30 21.11
CA PRO A 485 -10.43 -13.07 22.27
C PRO A 485 -9.49 -14.22 22.65
N ALA A 486 -9.22 -14.38 23.94
CA ALA A 486 -8.32 -15.43 24.46
C ALA A 486 -8.76 -16.83 23.99
N SER A 487 -10.07 -17.13 24.05
CA SER A 487 -10.64 -18.38 23.56
C SER A 487 -10.35 -18.66 22.09
N THR A 488 -10.33 -17.63 21.25
CA THR A 488 -10.00 -17.75 19.82
C THR A 488 -8.53 -18.03 19.62
N ARG A 489 -7.64 -17.32 20.35
CA ARG A 489 -6.19 -17.55 20.30
C ARG A 489 -5.81 -18.97 20.77
N GLU A 490 -6.43 -19.45 21.86
CA GLU A 490 -6.24 -20.81 22.39
C GLU A 490 -6.81 -21.86 21.43
N GLY A 491 -8.01 -21.60 20.87
CA GLY A 491 -8.61 -22.48 19.88
C GLY A 491 -7.77 -22.64 18.62
N LEU A 492 -7.17 -21.56 18.12
CA LEU A 492 -6.25 -21.60 16.96
C LEU A 492 -4.99 -22.44 17.29
N ARG A 493 -4.43 -22.31 18.52
CA ARG A 493 -3.31 -23.17 18.96
C ARG A 493 -3.73 -24.64 19.05
N ALA A 494 -4.91 -24.92 19.57
CA ALA A 494 -5.44 -26.29 19.66
C ALA A 494 -5.65 -26.94 18.29
N LEU A 495 -5.92 -26.14 17.25
CA LEU A 495 -5.96 -26.60 15.85
C LEU A 495 -4.58 -26.80 15.22
N GLY A 496 -3.49 -26.43 15.91
CA GLY A 496 -2.11 -26.61 15.46
C GLY A 496 -1.46 -25.40 14.82
N HIS A 497 -2.10 -24.21 14.84
CA HIS A 497 -1.41 -22.97 14.45
C HIS A 497 -0.35 -22.58 15.49
N GLN A 498 0.81 -22.12 15.04
CA GLN A 498 1.84 -21.49 15.87
C GLN A 498 1.50 -20.02 16.06
N VAL A 499 0.74 -19.73 17.14
CA VAL A 499 0.15 -18.39 17.38
C VAL A 499 1.06 -17.56 18.26
N GLU A 500 1.56 -16.45 17.72
CA GLU A 500 2.25 -15.39 18.47
C GLU A 500 1.32 -14.17 18.63
N SER A 501 1.28 -13.60 19.84
CA SER A 501 0.37 -12.49 20.18
C SER A 501 1.14 -11.20 20.42
N PHE A 502 0.72 -10.10 19.79
CA PHE A 502 1.37 -8.80 19.84
C PHE A 502 0.47 -7.74 20.43
N GLN A 503 1.04 -6.94 21.35
CA GLN A 503 0.39 -5.74 21.92
C GLN A 503 0.50 -4.55 20.96
N ASP A 504 1.64 -4.41 20.28
CA ASP A 504 1.87 -3.36 19.30
C ASP A 504 1.40 -3.82 17.91
N SER A 505 0.24 -3.34 17.51
CA SER A 505 -0.40 -3.63 16.23
C SER A 505 0.24 -2.93 15.04
N TYR A 506 1.11 -1.96 15.32
CA TYR A 506 1.58 -1.01 14.31
C TYR A 506 2.37 -1.62 13.16
N GLN A 507 3.26 -2.56 13.46
CA GLN A 507 4.21 -3.11 12.48
C GLN A 507 3.63 -4.27 11.67
N ASP A 508 2.71 -5.04 12.24
CA ASP A 508 2.35 -6.35 11.73
C ASP A 508 0.95 -6.45 11.09
N PHE A 509 0.00 -5.61 11.51
CA PHE A 509 -1.43 -5.82 11.16
C PHE A 509 -1.99 -4.78 10.18
N GLY A 510 -1.13 -3.96 9.60
CA GLY A 510 -1.51 -2.97 8.61
C GLY A 510 -2.40 -1.85 9.16
N ALA A 511 -3.02 -1.09 8.26
CA ALA A 511 -4.02 -0.09 8.62
C ALA A 511 -4.98 0.15 7.46
N GLY A 512 -6.27 0.18 7.75
CA GLY A 512 -7.34 0.33 6.79
C GLY A 512 -7.84 1.76 6.66
N GLN A 513 -8.33 2.10 5.47
CA GLN A 513 -9.14 3.30 5.22
C GLN A 513 -10.27 2.88 4.29
N PHE A 514 -11.50 3.13 4.68
CA PHE A 514 -12.68 2.65 3.94
C PHE A 514 -13.67 3.79 3.72
N ILE A 515 -14.28 3.85 2.53
CA ILE A 515 -15.43 4.70 2.26
C ILE A 515 -16.50 3.84 1.58
N TRP A 516 -17.62 3.67 2.29
CA TRP A 516 -18.79 2.90 1.85
C TRP A 516 -19.88 3.84 1.39
N ARG A 517 -20.45 3.58 0.22
CA ARG A 517 -21.59 4.32 -0.34
C ARG A 517 -22.90 3.87 0.33
N LEU A 518 -23.67 4.81 0.86
CA LEU A 518 -24.96 4.53 1.53
C LEU A 518 -26.10 4.35 0.53
N GLY A 519 -26.18 5.21 -0.48
CA GLY A 519 -27.20 5.22 -1.52
C GLY A 519 -26.85 6.21 -2.63
N ASP A 520 -27.73 7.16 -2.93
CA ASP A 520 -27.41 8.26 -3.85
C ASP A 520 -26.35 9.18 -3.23
N PRO A 521 -25.18 9.36 -3.87
CA PRO A 521 -24.11 10.20 -3.34
C PRO A 521 -24.51 11.64 -3.01
N ALA A 522 -25.42 12.22 -3.81
CA ALA A 522 -25.86 13.60 -3.61
C ALA A 522 -26.87 13.75 -2.45
N VAL A 523 -27.56 12.69 -2.06
CA VAL A 523 -28.63 12.69 -1.06
C VAL A 523 -28.21 11.97 0.23
N GLU A 524 -27.79 10.72 0.11
CA GLU A 524 -27.48 9.84 1.24
C GLU A 524 -25.97 9.84 1.56
N GLY A 525 -25.13 10.13 0.58
CA GLY A 525 -23.69 10.23 0.75
C GLY A 525 -23.00 8.91 1.06
N TYR A 526 -22.02 9.00 1.95
CA TYR A 526 -21.10 7.94 2.29
C TYR A 526 -20.86 7.86 3.81
N VAL A 527 -20.36 6.71 4.25
CA VAL A 527 -19.78 6.51 5.58
C VAL A 527 -18.33 6.06 5.43
N ALA A 528 -17.43 6.66 6.21
CA ALA A 528 -16.01 6.37 6.18
C ALA A 528 -15.48 5.86 7.52
N ALA A 529 -14.43 5.04 7.43
CA ALA A 529 -13.64 4.56 8.56
C ALA A 529 -12.16 4.88 8.39
N SER A 530 -11.47 5.13 9.50
CA SER A 530 -10.04 5.34 9.56
C SER A 530 -9.41 4.52 10.68
N ASP A 531 -8.37 3.78 10.37
CA ASP A 531 -7.73 2.81 11.25
C ASP A 531 -7.05 3.46 12.45
N PRO A 532 -7.34 3.02 13.69
CA PRO A 532 -6.72 3.54 14.90
C PRO A 532 -5.22 3.18 15.03
N ARG A 533 -4.72 2.24 14.21
CA ARG A 533 -3.31 1.84 14.17
C ARG A 533 -2.40 2.88 13.48
N ARG A 534 -2.94 4.02 13.06
CA ARG A 534 -2.20 5.14 12.45
C ARG A 534 -2.68 6.47 13.02
N ASP A 535 -1.90 7.52 12.75
CA ASP A 535 -2.29 8.92 13.04
C ASP A 535 -3.46 9.42 12.16
N GLY A 536 -4.08 8.55 11.38
CA GLY A 536 -5.01 8.82 10.30
C GLY A 536 -6.31 9.51 10.66
N LEU A 537 -6.97 10.03 9.63
CA LEU A 537 -8.26 10.72 9.71
C LEU A 537 -9.12 10.38 8.49
N ALA A 538 -10.41 10.13 8.71
CA ALA A 538 -11.46 10.33 7.73
C ALA A 538 -12.06 11.72 7.95
N ALA A 539 -12.02 12.56 6.92
CA ALA A 539 -12.51 13.93 6.99
C ALA A 539 -13.56 14.16 5.89
N ALA A 540 -14.64 14.85 6.23
CA ALA A 540 -15.83 14.97 5.39
C ALA A 540 -16.52 16.33 5.51
N PHE A 541 -17.33 16.66 4.48
CA PHE A 541 -18.36 17.71 4.51
C PHE A 541 -19.53 17.37 3.59
#